data_b1405a6a2a46059741913872934c6771
#
_entry.id   b1405a6a2a46059741913872934c6771
#
_cell.length_a   1.000
_cell.length_b   1.000
_cell.length_c   1.000
_cell.angle_alpha   90.00
_cell.angle_beta   90.00
_cell.angle_gamma   90.00
#
_symmetry.space_group_name_H-M   'P 1'
#
loop_
_entity.id
_entity.type
_entity.pdbx_description
1 polymer ?
#
loop_
_entity_poly.entity_id
_entity_poly.type
_entity_poly.pdbx_seq_one_letter_code
_entity_poly.pdbx_strand_id
1 'polypeptide(L)'
;MTKPAFPSSTFRVLLSILLLVSVFLPACRKSPAPVFDAAAHKQEIEKWQSNRLAGLKKEDGWLSLIGLFWLDEGENKFGSDPSNKVTLPKEQAPTLAGTFKLDHGHVRLNARPGVAITTGGQPVSQMDLKDDNDDSGPTILNLGTLIINVVKRAERIGIRVKDTASRTRREFKGLDYFPIDPKWRIEARLEPYQPPKMIPIENVLNMTDDETSPGALAFEVNGKTYRIDPILEKGETDYFVMIADETTGRETYGAGRYLYVSPPDASGKVIIDFNKAYSPPCAFTAFATCPLPPQQNHLPFRIEAGEKKYAGVVH
;
A
#
# COMPACT_ATOMS: atom_id res chain seq x y z
N MET A 1 -108.35 38.42 2.42
CA MET A 1 -108.68 38.84 3.82
C MET A 1 -107.53 38.44 4.72
N THR A 2 -107.08 39.38 5.47
CA THR A 2 -106.26 39.35 6.71
C THR A 2 -104.78 39.03 6.63
N LYS A 3 -104.03 40.07 6.84
CA LYS A 3 -102.77 40.26 7.46
C LYS A 3 -102.71 39.71 8.87
N PRO A 4 -101.61 39.75 9.67
CA PRO A 4 -100.18 39.87 9.50
C PRO A 4 -99.39 38.98 10.52
N ALA A 5 -98.11 38.96 10.54
CA ALA A 5 -97.28 39.28 11.69
C ALA A 5 -95.79 38.95 11.44
N PHE A 6 -94.94 39.91 11.57
CA PHE A 6 -93.52 39.81 11.99
C PHE A 6 -93.48 39.50 13.50
N PRO A 7 -92.35 38.99 14.10
CA PRO A 7 -91.03 39.51 14.08
C PRO A 7 -89.89 38.49 14.29
N SER A 8 -88.77 38.81 14.18
CA SER A 8 -87.66 39.20 15.05
C SER A 8 -86.28 38.69 14.56
N SER A 9 -85.46 39.65 14.47
CA SER A 9 -84.04 39.64 14.27
C SER A 9 -83.28 38.80 15.30
N THR A 10 -82.42 37.91 14.84
CA THR A 10 -81.24 37.49 15.65
C THR A 10 -79.97 37.55 14.83
N PHE A 11 -79.21 38.56 15.16
CA PHE A 11 -77.85 38.83 14.66
C PHE A 11 -76.91 37.70 15.15
N ARG A 12 -76.46 36.86 14.24
CA ARG A 12 -75.37 35.93 14.56
C ARG A 12 -74.06 36.53 14.13
N VAL A 13 -73.26 36.96 15.09
CA VAL A 13 -71.86 37.34 14.95
C VAL A 13 -71.04 36.06 14.71
N LEU A 14 -70.58 35.88 13.49
CA LEU A 14 -69.60 34.85 13.15
C LEU A 14 -68.22 35.36 13.52
N LEU A 15 -67.72 34.85 14.64
CA LEU A 15 -66.34 35.08 15.09
C LEU A 15 -65.42 34.16 14.27
N SER A 16 -64.78 34.71 13.23
CA SER A 16 -63.74 33.99 12.44
C SER A 16 -62.47 33.92 13.26
N ILE A 17 -62.20 32.77 13.88
CA ILE A 17 -60.91 32.44 14.49
C ILE A 17 -59.95 32.08 13.38
N LEU A 18 -59.04 32.99 13.04
CA LEU A 18 -57.90 32.78 12.12
C LEU A 18 -56.84 31.97 12.87
N LEU A 19 -56.80 30.66 12.65
CA LEU A 19 -55.78 29.76 13.21
C LEU A 19 -54.50 29.97 12.41
N LEU A 20 -53.54 30.77 12.95
CA LEU A 20 -52.17 30.88 12.41
C LEU A 20 -51.43 29.56 12.70
N VAL A 21 -51.41 28.66 11.72
CA VAL A 21 -50.55 27.48 11.74
C VAL A 21 -49.12 27.94 11.42
N SER A 22 -48.33 28.17 12.45
CA SER A 22 -46.90 28.42 12.31
C SER A 22 -46.21 27.11 11.87
N VAL A 23 -45.94 26.99 10.57
CA VAL A 23 -45.13 25.89 10.03
C VAL A 23 -43.69 26.10 10.50
N PHE A 24 -43.32 25.44 11.58
CA PHE A 24 -41.92 25.31 11.97
C PHE A 24 -41.24 24.39 10.95
N LEU A 25 -40.62 24.96 9.91
CA LEU A 25 -39.67 24.24 9.08
C LEU A 25 -38.43 23.93 9.95
N PRO A 26 -38.08 22.68 10.15
CA PRO A 26 -36.82 22.36 10.79
C PRO A 26 -35.69 22.90 9.88
N ALA A 27 -35.07 24.00 10.30
CA ALA A 27 -33.82 24.44 9.68
C ALA A 27 -32.81 23.30 9.90
N CYS A 28 -32.46 22.55 8.83
CA CYS A 28 -31.31 21.68 8.84
C CYS A 28 -30.06 22.50 9.17
N ARG A 29 -29.74 22.61 10.45
CA ARG A 29 -28.44 23.10 10.89
C ARG A 29 -27.42 22.09 10.35
N LYS A 30 -26.74 22.42 9.27
CA LYS A 30 -25.49 21.73 8.90
C LYS A 30 -24.61 21.80 10.15
N SER A 31 -24.32 20.62 10.72
CA SER A 31 -23.28 20.55 11.77
C SER A 31 -22.02 21.25 11.23
N PRO A 32 -21.37 22.10 12.01
CA PRO A 32 -20.12 22.70 11.59
C PRO A 32 -19.17 21.56 11.22
N ALA A 33 -18.47 21.70 10.10
CA ALA A 33 -17.45 20.73 9.70
C ALA A 33 -16.49 20.50 10.88
N PRO A 34 -16.11 19.25 11.18
CA PRO A 34 -15.21 18.99 12.29
C PRO A 34 -13.93 19.81 12.11
N VAL A 35 -13.61 20.61 13.11
CA VAL A 35 -12.37 21.39 13.15
C VAL A 35 -11.22 20.38 13.15
N PHE A 36 -10.24 20.58 12.26
CA PHE A 36 -9.07 19.71 12.19
C PHE A 36 -8.31 19.75 13.54
N ASP A 37 -8.15 18.57 14.15
CA ASP A 37 -7.41 18.41 15.40
C ASP A 37 -5.96 18.01 15.11
N ALA A 38 -5.05 18.98 15.19
CA ALA A 38 -3.63 18.77 14.92
C ALA A 38 -2.96 17.82 15.95
N ALA A 39 -3.46 17.78 17.19
CA ALA A 39 -2.90 16.90 18.21
C ALA A 39 -3.32 15.45 17.95
N ALA A 40 -4.58 15.21 17.63
CA ALA A 40 -5.05 13.88 17.24
C ALA A 40 -4.36 13.38 15.96
N HIS A 41 -4.17 14.24 14.97
CA HIS A 41 -3.43 13.92 13.74
C HIS A 41 -1.97 13.53 14.05
N LYS A 42 -1.30 14.28 14.92
CA LYS A 42 0.08 13.96 15.32
C LYS A 42 0.15 12.57 15.97
N GLN A 43 -0.77 12.24 16.88
CA GLN A 43 -0.83 10.93 17.53
C GLN A 43 -1.11 9.80 16.52
N GLU A 44 -1.97 10.05 15.52
CA GLU A 44 -2.23 9.11 14.43
C GLU A 44 -0.95 8.79 13.65
N ILE A 45 -0.18 9.83 13.27
CA ILE A 45 1.07 9.65 12.53
C ILE A 45 2.13 8.94 13.38
N GLU A 46 2.30 9.31 14.65
CA GLU A 46 3.23 8.62 15.57
C GLU A 46 2.89 7.12 15.72
N LYS A 47 1.60 6.79 15.83
CA LYS A 47 1.13 5.39 15.83
C LYS A 47 1.43 4.69 14.51
N TRP A 48 1.18 5.36 13.38
CA TRP A 48 1.50 4.82 12.06
C TRP A 48 3.01 4.54 11.94
N GLN A 49 3.88 5.46 12.35
CA GLN A 49 5.34 5.31 12.36
C GLN A 49 5.78 4.12 13.22
N SER A 50 5.17 3.95 14.39
CA SER A 50 5.43 2.81 15.28
C SER A 50 5.04 1.48 14.62
N ASN A 51 3.87 1.41 13.98
CA ASN A 51 3.40 0.23 13.25
C ASN A 51 4.31 -0.08 12.05
N ARG A 52 4.76 0.95 11.32
CA ARG A 52 5.70 0.83 10.21
C ARG A 52 7.02 0.20 10.66
N LEU A 53 7.59 0.71 11.77
CA LEU A 53 8.81 0.19 12.37
C LEU A 53 8.63 -1.28 12.80
N ALA A 54 7.52 -1.60 13.46
CA ALA A 54 7.21 -2.97 13.88
C ALA A 54 7.06 -3.91 12.69
N GLY A 55 6.41 -3.46 11.60
CA GLY A 55 6.25 -4.22 10.36
C GLY A 55 7.58 -4.55 9.69
N LEU A 56 8.52 -3.61 9.62
CA LEU A 56 9.86 -3.84 9.07
C LEU A 56 10.63 -4.89 9.89
N LYS A 57 10.46 -4.89 11.22
CA LYS A 57 11.15 -5.80 12.15
C LYS A 57 10.54 -7.20 12.25
N LYS A 58 9.42 -7.49 11.59
CA LYS A 58 8.85 -8.85 11.56
C LYS A 58 9.86 -9.86 11.03
N GLU A 59 9.75 -11.10 11.47
CA GLU A 59 10.63 -12.19 11.04
C GLU A 59 10.57 -12.46 9.53
N ASP A 60 9.40 -12.26 8.94
CA ASP A 60 9.13 -12.32 7.51
C ASP A 60 9.08 -10.95 6.83
N GLY A 61 9.48 -9.87 7.53
CA GLY A 61 9.51 -8.50 7.02
C GLY A 61 10.61 -8.27 5.97
N TRP A 62 10.67 -7.04 5.45
CA TRP A 62 11.63 -6.69 4.40
C TRP A 62 13.09 -6.69 4.87
N LEU A 63 13.35 -6.49 6.16
CA LEU A 63 14.69 -6.57 6.72
C LEU A 63 15.24 -8.01 6.80
N SER A 64 14.39 -9.01 6.61
CA SER A 64 14.80 -10.42 6.54
C SER A 64 15.16 -10.89 5.13
N LEU A 65 14.85 -10.09 4.09
CA LEU A 65 15.11 -10.48 2.70
C LEU A 65 16.59 -10.46 2.38
N ILE A 66 17.15 -11.66 2.05
CA ILE A 66 18.57 -11.90 1.86
C ILE A 66 18.93 -12.41 0.46
N GLY A 67 17.95 -12.70 -0.40
CA GLY A 67 18.21 -13.19 -1.74
C GLY A 67 17.01 -13.16 -2.66
N LEU A 68 17.30 -12.91 -3.95
CA LEU A 68 16.40 -13.09 -5.08
C LEU A 68 17.16 -13.72 -6.22
N PHE A 69 16.74 -14.90 -6.66
CA PHE A 69 17.42 -15.71 -7.66
C PHE A 69 16.47 -16.02 -8.81
N TRP A 70 16.76 -15.48 -9.99
CA TRP A 70 15.96 -15.78 -11.18
C TRP A 70 16.25 -17.18 -11.69
N LEU A 71 15.19 -17.98 -11.92
CA LEU A 71 15.31 -19.32 -12.42
C LEU A 71 15.53 -19.34 -13.94
N ASP A 72 16.28 -20.34 -14.40
CA ASP A 72 16.35 -20.71 -15.80
C ASP A 72 15.36 -21.87 -16.07
N GLU A 73 14.91 -22.01 -17.31
CA GLU A 73 14.06 -23.14 -17.70
C GLU A 73 14.77 -24.46 -17.41
N GLY A 74 14.06 -25.45 -16.85
CA GLY A 74 14.63 -26.72 -16.40
C GLY A 74 15.03 -26.72 -14.92
N GLU A 75 16.09 -27.46 -14.58
CA GLU A 75 16.51 -27.71 -13.20
C GLU A 75 17.46 -26.61 -12.68
N ASN A 76 17.10 -26.03 -11.56
CA ASN A 76 17.88 -25.03 -10.83
C ASN A 76 18.24 -25.60 -9.45
N LYS A 77 19.52 -25.93 -9.26
CA LYS A 77 20.02 -26.43 -7.98
C LYS A 77 19.95 -25.38 -6.91
N PHE A 78 19.62 -25.78 -5.67
CA PHE A 78 19.68 -24.90 -4.51
C PHE A 78 20.38 -25.54 -3.31
N GLY A 79 21.03 -24.70 -2.51
CA GLY A 79 21.83 -25.10 -1.35
C GLY A 79 22.96 -24.11 -1.10
N SER A 80 23.87 -24.43 -0.20
CA SER A 80 24.93 -23.47 0.20
C SER A 80 26.19 -23.51 -0.68
N ASP A 81 26.30 -24.44 -1.63
CA ASP A 81 27.40 -24.41 -2.60
C ASP A 81 27.26 -23.20 -3.52
N PRO A 82 28.30 -22.38 -3.71
CA PRO A 82 28.26 -21.21 -4.60
C PRO A 82 27.95 -21.52 -6.07
N SER A 83 28.14 -22.78 -6.52
CA SER A 83 27.78 -23.21 -7.86
C SER A 83 26.28 -23.42 -8.07
N ASN A 84 25.49 -23.45 -7.00
CA ASN A 84 24.04 -23.56 -7.12
C ASN A 84 23.43 -22.28 -7.70
N LYS A 85 22.40 -22.44 -8.52
CA LYS A 85 21.63 -21.33 -9.06
C LYS A 85 20.97 -20.49 -7.94
N VAL A 86 20.45 -21.16 -6.90
CA VAL A 86 19.90 -20.53 -5.70
C VAL A 86 20.86 -20.82 -4.54
N THR A 87 21.78 -19.88 -4.31
CA THR A 87 22.80 -19.99 -3.25
C THR A 87 22.24 -19.56 -1.92
N LEU A 88 22.19 -20.48 -0.95
CA LEU A 88 21.72 -20.25 0.41
C LEU A 88 22.90 -20.02 1.39
N PRO A 89 22.68 -19.36 2.54
CA PRO A 89 23.73 -19.22 3.55
C PRO A 89 24.27 -20.57 4.03
N LYS A 90 25.59 -20.65 4.17
CA LYS A 90 26.31 -21.90 4.47
C LYS A 90 25.89 -22.55 5.80
N GLU A 91 25.57 -21.71 6.78
CA GLU A 91 25.17 -22.18 8.12
C GLU A 91 23.70 -22.63 8.18
N GLN A 92 22.91 -22.35 7.12
CA GLN A 92 21.45 -22.55 7.11
C GLN A 92 21.02 -23.68 6.18
N ALA A 93 21.89 -24.11 5.26
CA ALA A 93 21.53 -25.12 4.26
C ALA A 93 22.70 -26.06 3.96
N PRO A 94 22.43 -27.33 3.58
CA PRO A 94 23.47 -28.24 3.06
C PRO A 94 24.01 -27.72 1.72
N THR A 95 25.16 -28.21 1.30
CA THR A 95 25.81 -27.86 0.02
C THR A 95 24.86 -27.99 -1.16
N LEU A 96 24.04 -29.04 -1.18
CA LEU A 96 22.96 -29.27 -2.13
C LEU A 96 21.70 -29.71 -1.37
N ALA A 97 20.69 -28.86 -1.35
CA ALA A 97 19.41 -29.12 -0.70
C ALA A 97 18.37 -29.74 -1.65
N GLY A 98 18.51 -29.53 -2.96
CA GLY A 98 17.59 -30.01 -3.96
C GLY A 98 17.62 -29.23 -5.26
N THR A 99 16.51 -29.30 -6.01
CA THR A 99 16.29 -28.53 -7.23
C THR A 99 14.92 -27.86 -7.22
N PHE A 100 14.84 -26.66 -7.83
CA PHE A 100 13.61 -26.06 -8.32
C PHE A 100 13.55 -26.28 -9.84
N LYS A 101 12.58 -27.07 -10.31
CA LYS A 101 12.35 -27.23 -11.75
C LYS A 101 11.37 -26.17 -12.21
N LEU A 102 11.81 -25.28 -13.12
CA LEU A 102 10.95 -24.39 -13.86
C LEU A 102 10.54 -25.08 -15.17
N ASP A 103 9.25 -25.11 -15.46
CA ASP A 103 8.67 -25.73 -16.64
C ASP A 103 7.49 -24.89 -17.12
N HIS A 104 7.68 -24.10 -18.18
CA HIS A 104 6.65 -23.24 -18.77
C HIS A 104 5.89 -22.39 -17.74
N GLY A 105 6.63 -21.77 -16.82
CA GLY A 105 6.05 -20.88 -15.81
C GLY A 105 5.64 -21.57 -14.50
N HIS A 106 5.72 -22.89 -14.42
CA HIS A 106 5.42 -23.67 -13.22
C HIS A 106 6.70 -24.08 -12.49
N VAL A 107 6.73 -23.86 -11.19
CA VAL A 107 7.90 -24.23 -10.37
C VAL A 107 7.56 -25.43 -9.50
N ARG A 108 8.41 -26.46 -9.58
CA ARG A 108 8.31 -27.66 -8.74
C ARG A 108 9.53 -27.80 -7.85
N LEU A 109 9.31 -27.98 -6.55
CA LEU A 109 10.34 -28.37 -5.59
C LEU A 109 10.65 -29.87 -5.72
N ASN A 110 11.94 -30.20 -5.72
CA ASN A 110 12.45 -31.56 -5.49
C ASN A 110 13.57 -31.46 -4.42
N ALA A 111 13.25 -31.73 -3.17
CA ALA A 111 14.21 -31.74 -2.07
C ALA A 111 15.02 -33.05 -2.06
N ARG A 112 16.29 -32.95 -1.68
CA ARG A 112 17.11 -34.14 -1.45
C ARG A 112 16.63 -34.92 -0.21
N PRO A 113 16.74 -36.23 -0.20
CA PRO A 113 16.48 -37.03 0.99
C PRO A 113 17.28 -36.54 2.20
N GLY A 114 16.62 -36.42 3.35
CA GLY A 114 17.23 -35.96 4.60
C GLY A 114 17.26 -34.43 4.78
N VAL A 115 16.85 -33.63 3.78
CA VAL A 115 16.71 -32.18 3.94
C VAL A 115 15.35 -31.85 4.52
N ALA A 116 15.32 -31.21 5.68
CA ALA A 116 14.10 -30.91 6.43
C ALA A 116 13.41 -29.63 5.92
N ILE A 117 12.74 -29.72 4.78
CA ILE A 117 11.90 -28.63 4.26
C ILE A 117 10.47 -28.86 4.73
N THR A 118 9.79 -27.76 5.15
CA THR A 118 8.39 -27.80 5.55
C THR A 118 7.57 -26.74 4.82
N THR A 119 6.26 -27.00 4.68
CA THR A 119 5.25 -26.02 4.28
C THR A 119 4.05 -26.15 5.20
N GLY A 120 3.53 -25.03 5.74
CA GLY A 120 2.48 -25.09 6.76
C GLY A 120 2.81 -25.97 7.97
N GLY A 121 4.11 -26.11 8.32
CA GLY A 121 4.60 -26.96 9.40
C GLY A 121 4.69 -28.48 9.05
N GLN A 122 4.31 -28.88 7.84
CA GLN A 122 4.37 -30.28 7.39
C GLN A 122 5.60 -30.53 6.53
N PRO A 123 6.33 -31.65 6.71
CA PRO A 123 7.46 -32.01 5.85
C PRO A 123 7.04 -32.15 4.39
N VAL A 124 7.89 -31.65 3.50
CA VAL A 124 7.70 -31.77 2.05
C VAL A 124 9.00 -32.13 1.35
N SER A 125 8.92 -33.08 0.42
CA SER A 125 10.06 -33.48 -0.44
C SER A 125 9.83 -33.12 -1.91
N GLN A 126 8.59 -33.14 -2.37
CA GLN A 126 8.20 -32.75 -3.73
C GLN A 126 6.84 -32.06 -3.70
N MET A 127 6.72 -30.91 -4.38
CA MET A 127 5.43 -30.25 -4.60
C MET A 127 5.54 -29.16 -5.68
N ASP A 128 4.43 -28.85 -6.30
CA ASP A 128 4.29 -27.68 -7.16
C ASP A 128 4.09 -26.44 -6.31
N LEU A 129 4.80 -25.36 -6.65
CA LEU A 129 4.84 -24.13 -5.87
C LEU A 129 4.01 -23.04 -6.55
N LYS A 130 3.18 -22.36 -5.77
CA LYS A 130 2.47 -21.15 -6.19
C LYS A 130 3.39 -19.94 -6.05
N ASP A 131 3.32 -19.02 -7.01
CA ASP A 131 4.01 -17.74 -6.94
C ASP A 131 3.19 -16.68 -6.17
N ASP A 132 3.73 -15.48 -6.02
CA ASP A 132 3.12 -14.40 -5.28
C ASP A 132 1.97 -13.68 -6.02
N ASN A 133 1.63 -14.09 -7.25
CA ASN A 133 0.45 -13.63 -7.99
C ASN A 133 -0.75 -14.59 -7.89
N ASP A 134 -0.58 -15.79 -7.25
CA ASP A 134 -1.71 -16.71 -7.01
C ASP A 134 -2.70 -16.08 -6.02
N ASP A 135 -4.00 -16.17 -6.29
CA ASP A 135 -5.06 -15.57 -5.46
C ASP A 135 -5.05 -16.07 -4.00
N SER A 136 -4.51 -17.26 -3.74
CA SER A 136 -4.33 -17.81 -2.39
C SER A 136 -2.99 -17.44 -1.74
N GLY A 137 -2.17 -16.65 -2.42
CA GLY A 137 -0.82 -16.31 -2.05
C GLY A 137 0.21 -17.40 -2.39
N PRO A 138 1.51 -17.08 -2.24
CA PRO A 138 2.60 -17.98 -2.59
C PRO A 138 2.70 -19.19 -1.65
N THR A 139 3.20 -20.31 -2.17
CA THR A 139 3.64 -21.41 -1.32
C THR A 139 4.86 -21.00 -0.51
N ILE A 140 4.76 -21.09 0.82
CA ILE A 140 5.85 -20.78 1.74
C ILE A 140 6.58 -22.04 2.14
N LEU A 141 7.87 -22.12 1.82
CA LEU A 141 8.76 -23.18 2.27
C LEU A 141 9.64 -22.66 3.41
N ASN A 142 9.88 -23.53 4.41
CA ASN A 142 10.80 -23.24 5.51
C ASN A 142 11.95 -24.26 5.51
N LEU A 143 13.19 -23.75 5.65
CA LEU A 143 14.40 -24.55 5.84
C LEU A 143 15.23 -23.90 6.94
N GLY A 144 15.18 -24.43 8.16
CA GLY A 144 15.77 -23.79 9.32
C GLY A 144 15.17 -22.39 9.55
N THR A 145 16.01 -21.35 9.55
CA THR A 145 15.56 -19.93 9.67
C THR A 145 15.17 -19.31 8.32
N LEU A 146 15.33 -20.05 7.23
CA LEU A 146 15.02 -19.53 5.89
C LEU A 146 13.54 -19.70 5.55
N ILE A 147 12.97 -18.64 4.99
CA ILE A 147 11.64 -18.59 4.39
C ILE A 147 11.84 -18.40 2.89
N ILE A 148 11.31 -19.31 2.09
CA ILE A 148 11.54 -19.37 0.64
C ILE A 148 10.20 -19.38 -0.07
N ASN A 149 10.02 -18.55 -1.09
CA ASN A 149 8.84 -18.55 -1.94
C ASN A 149 9.18 -18.19 -3.38
N VAL A 150 8.29 -18.58 -4.29
CA VAL A 150 8.36 -18.19 -5.70
C VAL A 150 7.80 -16.78 -5.85
N VAL A 151 8.44 -15.97 -6.70
CA VAL A 151 7.95 -14.66 -7.13
C VAL A 151 7.92 -14.57 -8.64
N LYS A 152 6.90 -13.90 -9.18
CA LYS A 152 6.80 -13.61 -10.61
C LYS A 152 6.80 -12.10 -10.83
N ARG A 153 7.65 -11.63 -11.78
CA ARG A 153 7.72 -10.22 -12.20
C ARG A 153 7.84 -10.19 -13.71
N ALA A 154 6.89 -9.56 -14.38
CA ALA A 154 6.73 -9.69 -15.82
C ALA A 154 6.80 -11.18 -16.25
N GLU A 155 7.69 -11.51 -17.18
CA GLU A 155 7.87 -12.90 -17.65
C GLU A 155 8.92 -13.69 -16.83
N ARG A 156 9.52 -13.09 -15.80
CA ARG A 156 10.58 -13.74 -15.01
C ARG A 156 10.03 -14.36 -13.73
N ILE A 157 10.49 -15.58 -13.47
CA ILE A 157 10.17 -16.33 -12.25
C ILE A 157 11.45 -16.49 -11.43
N GLY A 158 11.34 -16.23 -10.13
CA GLY A 158 12.48 -16.29 -9.23
C GLY A 158 12.14 -16.89 -7.87
N ILE A 159 13.19 -17.23 -7.14
CA ILE A 159 13.11 -17.66 -5.73
C ILE A 159 13.52 -16.49 -4.85
N ARG A 160 12.62 -16.07 -3.98
CA ARG A 160 12.87 -15.10 -2.92
C ARG A 160 13.24 -15.83 -1.64
N VAL A 161 14.31 -15.40 -0.99
CA VAL A 161 14.81 -16.00 0.24
C VAL A 161 14.86 -14.94 1.34
N LYS A 162 14.19 -15.20 2.45
CA LYS A 162 14.29 -14.44 3.68
C LYS A 162 14.97 -15.28 4.75
N ASP A 163 15.66 -14.63 5.68
CA ASP A 163 16.24 -15.26 6.89
C ASP A 163 15.69 -14.55 8.12
N THR A 164 14.94 -15.26 8.96
CA THR A 164 14.43 -14.73 10.22
C THR A 164 15.54 -14.28 11.17
N ALA A 165 16.77 -14.78 10.98
CA ALA A 165 17.96 -14.39 11.71
C ALA A 165 18.87 -13.41 10.94
N SER A 166 18.37 -12.72 9.91
CA SER A 166 19.17 -11.84 9.06
C SER A 166 19.93 -10.76 9.85
N ARG A 167 21.13 -10.43 9.39
CA ARG A 167 21.98 -9.41 10.00
C ARG A 167 21.33 -8.02 9.90
N THR A 168 20.78 -7.69 8.73
CA THR A 168 20.07 -6.43 8.48
C THR A 168 18.97 -6.21 9.51
N ARG A 169 18.16 -7.23 9.81
CA ARG A 169 17.07 -7.14 10.80
C ARG A 169 17.61 -6.93 12.23
N ARG A 170 18.69 -7.64 12.61
CA ARG A 170 19.27 -7.52 13.96
C ARG A 170 19.96 -6.18 14.19
N GLU A 171 20.62 -5.63 13.16
CA GLU A 171 21.40 -4.39 13.25
C GLU A 171 20.61 -3.14 12.86
N PHE A 172 19.32 -3.29 12.56
CA PHE A 172 18.47 -2.19 12.13
C PHE A 172 18.35 -1.09 13.20
N LYS A 173 18.79 0.13 12.86
CA LYS A 173 18.89 1.27 13.77
C LYS A 173 17.59 2.06 13.95
N GLY A 174 16.56 1.77 13.16
CA GLY A 174 15.32 2.55 13.12
C GLY A 174 15.19 3.40 11.85
N LEU A 175 14.21 4.27 11.86
CA LEU A 175 13.87 5.16 10.74
C LEU A 175 13.92 6.61 11.22
N ASP A 176 14.43 7.48 10.36
CA ASP A 176 14.37 8.92 10.53
C ASP A 176 13.20 9.50 9.73
N TYR A 177 12.53 10.50 10.29
CA TYR A 177 11.39 11.19 9.71
C TYR A 177 11.62 12.69 9.63
N PHE A 178 10.95 13.35 8.71
CA PHE A 178 10.72 14.78 8.82
C PHE A 178 9.79 15.09 10.00
N PRO A 179 9.78 16.31 10.53
CA PRO A 179 8.78 16.73 11.51
C PRO A 179 7.36 16.53 10.97
N ILE A 180 6.45 16.08 11.82
CA ILE A 180 5.04 15.94 11.46
C ILE A 180 4.46 17.35 11.28
N ASP A 181 3.96 17.66 10.09
CA ASP A 181 3.41 18.95 9.75
C ASP A 181 2.03 18.79 9.07
N PRO A 182 0.96 19.31 9.69
CA PRO A 182 -0.40 19.22 9.14
C PRO A 182 -0.56 19.80 7.72
N LYS A 183 0.32 20.72 7.29
CA LYS A 183 0.26 21.26 5.92
C LYS A 183 0.45 20.19 4.85
N TRP A 184 1.07 19.05 5.21
CA TRP A 184 1.30 17.91 4.32
C TRP A 184 0.17 16.87 4.34
N ARG A 185 -0.92 17.14 5.08
CA ARG A 185 -2.18 16.43 5.00
C ARG A 185 -3.12 17.19 4.06
N ILE A 186 -3.10 16.86 2.79
CA ILE A 186 -3.69 17.65 1.71
C ILE A 186 -5.03 17.03 1.27
N GLU A 187 -6.03 17.88 1.08
CA GLU A 187 -7.29 17.51 0.45
C GLU A 187 -7.09 17.41 -1.06
N ALA A 188 -7.51 16.29 -1.63
CA ALA A 188 -7.49 16.01 -3.05
C ALA A 188 -8.88 15.59 -3.54
N ARG A 189 -9.05 15.53 -4.85
CA ARG A 189 -10.22 14.94 -5.50
C ARG A 189 -9.75 13.92 -6.52
N LEU A 190 -10.49 12.82 -6.62
CA LEU A 190 -10.28 11.88 -7.71
C LEU A 190 -10.94 12.43 -8.98
N GLU A 191 -10.14 12.62 -10.02
CA GLU A 191 -10.60 12.87 -11.40
C GLU A 191 -10.61 11.51 -12.12
N PRO A 192 -11.77 10.83 -12.26
CA PRO A 192 -11.80 9.45 -12.72
C PRO A 192 -11.46 9.31 -14.19
N TYR A 193 -10.74 8.27 -14.54
CA TYR A 193 -10.54 7.84 -15.92
C TYR A 193 -11.68 6.91 -16.36
N GLN A 194 -12.23 7.12 -17.56
CA GLN A 194 -13.31 6.32 -18.13
C GLN A 194 -12.96 5.90 -19.56
N PRO A 195 -12.55 4.64 -19.76
CA PRO A 195 -12.28 3.60 -18.75
C PRO A 195 -11.02 3.90 -17.92
N PRO A 196 -10.76 3.17 -16.83
CA PRO A 196 -9.49 3.24 -16.10
C PRO A 196 -8.28 3.07 -17.02
N LYS A 197 -7.18 3.75 -16.73
CA LYS A 197 -5.96 3.66 -17.54
C LYS A 197 -5.08 2.50 -17.10
N MET A 198 -4.47 1.82 -18.06
CA MET A 198 -3.30 0.99 -17.82
C MET A 198 -2.06 1.90 -17.88
N ILE A 199 -1.26 1.89 -16.84
CA ILE A 199 -0.04 2.70 -16.72
C ILE A 199 1.15 1.74 -16.65
N PRO A 200 2.13 1.85 -17.57
CA PRO A 200 3.35 1.05 -17.48
C PRO A 200 4.18 1.53 -16.29
N ILE A 201 4.43 0.62 -15.36
CA ILE A 201 5.23 0.86 -14.16
C ILE A 201 6.53 0.07 -14.28
N GLU A 202 7.62 0.78 -14.41
CA GLU A 202 8.96 0.19 -14.38
C GLU A 202 9.39 -0.06 -12.94
N ASN A 203 10.15 -1.13 -12.68
CA ASN A 203 10.76 -1.41 -11.40
C ASN A 203 12.28 -1.18 -11.40
N VAL A 204 12.91 -1.26 -10.23
CA VAL A 204 14.37 -1.05 -10.05
C VAL A 204 15.26 -2.04 -10.81
N LEU A 205 14.69 -3.05 -11.45
CA LEU A 205 15.39 -4.03 -12.29
C LEU A 205 15.09 -3.86 -13.79
N ASN A 206 14.53 -2.71 -14.19
CA ASN A 206 14.13 -2.37 -15.57
C ASN A 206 13.11 -3.38 -16.17
N MET A 207 12.24 -3.94 -15.33
CA MET A 207 11.09 -4.70 -15.79
C MET A 207 9.85 -3.83 -15.69
N THR A 208 8.92 -3.95 -16.63
CA THR A 208 7.71 -3.14 -16.69
C THR A 208 6.49 -4.05 -16.61
N ASP A 209 5.57 -3.70 -15.73
CA ASP A 209 4.24 -4.29 -15.62
C ASP A 209 3.19 -3.19 -15.84
N ASP A 210 2.07 -3.54 -16.48
CA ASP A 210 0.96 -2.62 -16.67
C ASP A 210 0.05 -2.65 -15.44
N GLU A 211 -0.13 -1.49 -14.80
CA GLU A 211 -0.92 -1.34 -13.58
C GLU A 211 -2.16 -0.47 -13.82
N THR A 212 -3.25 -0.78 -13.15
CA THR A 212 -4.52 -0.06 -13.31
C THR A 212 -4.57 1.20 -12.47
N SER A 213 -4.79 2.36 -13.12
CA SER A 213 -5.09 3.63 -12.44
C SER A 213 -6.56 4.00 -12.61
N PRO A 214 -7.32 4.21 -11.51
CA PRO A 214 -8.74 4.57 -11.55
C PRO A 214 -8.99 6.03 -11.94
N GLY A 215 -7.99 6.89 -11.87
CA GLY A 215 -8.09 8.33 -12.11
C GLY A 215 -6.91 9.09 -11.53
N ALA A 216 -6.83 10.38 -11.80
CA ALA A 216 -5.82 11.25 -11.19
C ALA A 216 -6.31 11.81 -9.84
N LEU A 217 -5.44 11.83 -8.84
CA LEU A 217 -5.65 12.59 -7.61
C LEU A 217 -5.20 14.03 -7.84
N ALA A 218 -6.16 14.95 -7.95
CA ALA A 218 -5.91 16.38 -8.12
C ALA A 218 -5.89 17.08 -6.76
N PHE A 219 -4.83 17.84 -6.48
CA PHE A 219 -4.64 18.57 -5.21
C PHE A 219 -3.89 19.88 -5.44
N GLU A 220 -3.95 20.77 -4.46
CA GLU A 220 -3.29 22.08 -4.53
C GLU A 220 -2.14 22.21 -3.54
N VAL A 221 -1.02 22.77 -4.02
CA VAL A 221 0.10 23.21 -3.20
C VAL A 221 0.51 24.61 -3.65
N ASN A 222 0.58 25.56 -2.72
CA ASN A 222 0.95 26.95 -2.99
C ASN A 222 0.13 27.60 -4.13
N GLY A 223 -1.18 27.31 -4.19
CA GLY A 223 -2.09 27.87 -5.20
C GLY A 223 -1.94 27.27 -6.61
N LYS A 224 -1.17 26.22 -6.77
CA LYS A 224 -1.02 25.49 -8.03
C LYS A 224 -1.57 24.08 -7.90
N THR A 225 -2.37 23.65 -8.89
CA THR A 225 -2.94 22.30 -8.95
C THR A 225 -1.93 21.32 -9.51
N TYR A 226 -1.78 20.18 -8.83
CA TYR A 226 -0.97 19.04 -9.24
C TYR A 226 -1.85 17.80 -9.37
N ARG A 227 -1.38 16.83 -10.13
CA ARG A 227 -2.05 15.55 -10.36
C ARG A 227 -1.05 14.43 -10.23
N ILE A 228 -1.44 13.38 -9.52
CA ILE A 228 -0.69 12.12 -9.45
C ILE A 228 -1.63 10.97 -9.77
N ASP A 229 -1.14 9.96 -10.45
CA ASP A 229 -1.90 8.77 -10.80
C ASP A 229 -1.64 7.68 -9.74
N PRO A 230 -2.65 7.33 -8.94
CA PRO A 230 -2.58 6.19 -8.04
C PRO A 230 -2.76 4.88 -8.80
N ILE A 231 -2.30 3.79 -8.22
CA ILE A 231 -2.55 2.43 -8.68
C ILE A 231 -3.58 1.77 -7.76
N LEU A 232 -4.52 1.02 -8.34
CA LEU A 232 -5.43 0.16 -7.60
C LEU A 232 -4.93 -1.28 -7.75
N GLU A 233 -4.21 -1.76 -6.74
CA GLU A 233 -3.70 -3.12 -6.70
C GLU A 233 -4.85 -4.13 -6.59
N LYS A 234 -4.70 -5.30 -7.21
CA LYS A 234 -5.73 -6.36 -7.23
C LYS A 234 -6.08 -6.80 -5.80
N GLY A 235 -7.36 -6.69 -5.45
CA GLY A 235 -7.89 -7.10 -4.14
C GLY A 235 -7.76 -6.04 -3.04
N GLU A 236 -7.09 -4.92 -3.31
CA GLU A 236 -6.97 -3.79 -2.38
C GLU A 236 -8.10 -2.78 -2.57
N THR A 237 -8.39 -2.04 -1.52
CA THR A 237 -9.36 -0.93 -1.55
C THR A 237 -8.67 0.42 -1.54
N ASP A 238 -7.53 0.54 -0.86
CA ASP A 238 -6.73 1.76 -0.81
C ASP A 238 -5.89 1.90 -2.07
N TYR A 239 -5.70 3.11 -2.51
CA TYR A 239 -4.88 3.44 -3.66
C TYR A 239 -3.41 3.43 -3.27
N PHE A 240 -2.61 2.70 -4.00
CA PHE A 240 -1.15 2.72 -3.88
C PHE A 240 -0.60 3.90 -4.68
N VAL A 241 0.16 4.76 -4.04
CA VAL A 241 0.75 5.96 -4.64
C VAL A 241 2.26 5.91 -4.51
N MET A 242 2.93 6.04 -5.63
CA MET A 242 4.38 6.20 -5.72
C MET A 242 4.69 7.64 -6.12
N ILE A 243 5.60 8.31 -5.42
CA ILE A 243 5.99 9.69 -5.70
C ILE A 243 7.50 9.86 -5.74
N ALA A 244 7.95 10.76 -6.59
CA ALA A 244 9.26 11.39 -6.52
C ALA A 244 9.07 12.90 -6.38
N ASP A 245 9.93 13.56 -5.62
CA ASP A 245 9.90 15.00 -5.38
C ASP A 245 11.32 15.57 -5.29
N GLU A 246 11.49 16.86 -5.07
CA GLU A 246 12.83 17.48 -5.02
C GLU A 246 13.70 17.03 -3.83
N THR A 247 13.16 16.26 -2.87
CA THR A 247 13.95 15.63 -1.80
C THR A 247 14.51 14.27 -2.23
N THR A 248 13.98 13.66 -3.29
CA THR A 248 14.35 12.33 -3.79
C THR A 248 15.82 12.24 -4.18
N GLY A 249 16.51 11.22 -3.66
CA GLY A 249 17.95 11.01 -3.87
C GLY A 249 18.85 11.86 -2.98
N ARG A 250 18.30 12.86 -2.31
CA ARG A 250 19.00 13.77 -1.37
C ARG A 250 18.66 13.39 0.07
N GLU A 251 17.57 13.91 0.59
CA GLU A 251 17.09 13.63 1.96
C GLU A 251 16.19 12.41 2.06
N THR A 252 15.56 12.00 0.94
CA THR A 252 14.72 10.81 0.86
C THR A 252 15.33 9.77 -0.08
N TYR A 253 14.76 8.57 -0.12
CA TYR A 253 15.32 7.48 -0.92
C TYR A 253 15.28 7.75 -2.42
N GLY A 254 16.33 7.34 -3.15
CA GLY A 254 16.53 7.69 -4.56
C GLY A 254 15.51 7.10 -5.55
N ALA A 255 14.82 6.01 -5.19
CA ALA A 255 13.76 5.42 -6.00
C ALA A 255 12.36 5.95 -5.61
N GLY A 256 12.27 7.10 -4.94
CA GLY A 256 11.02 7.70 -4.51
C GLY A 256 10.48 7.13 -3.20
N ARG A 257 9.24 7.50 -2.88
CA ARG A 257 8.51 7.07 -1.68
C ARG A 257 7.11 6.61 -2.04
N TYR A 258 6.54 5.80 -1.16
CA TYR A 258 5.21 5.24 -1.29
C TYR A 258 4.28 5.76 -0.21
N LEU A 259 3.00 5.75 -0.48
CA LEU A 259 1.94 5.94 0.50
C LEU A 259 0.67 5.25 0.02
N TYR A 260 -0.20 4.86 0.96
CA TYR A 260 -1.55 4.41 0.65
C TYR A 260 -2.55 5.54 0.93
N VAL A 261 -3.52 5.66 0.06
CA VAL A 261 -4.54 6.71 0.10
C VAL A 261 -5.91 6.05 0.00
N SER A 262 -6.76 6.28 1.00
CA SER A 262 -8.12 5.72 0.97
C SER A 262 -8.95 6.35 -0.17
N PRO A 263 -9.90 5.59 -0.76
CA PRO A 263 -10.76 6.08 -1.82
C PRO A 263 -11.59 7.30 -1.38
N PRO A 264 -12.24 8.01 -2.33
CA PRO A 264 -13.06 9.17 -2.02
C PRO A 264 -14.14 8.85 -0.97
N ASP A 265 -14.31 9.76 -0.02
CA ASP A 265 -15.43 9.73 0.92
C ASP A 265 -16.78 10.04 0.22
N ALA A 266 -17.87 10.02 0.98
CA ALA A 266 -19.21 10.31 0.46
C ALA A 266 -19.36 11.73 -0.17
N SER A 267 -18.43 12.64 0.10
CA SER A 267 -18.37 13.98 -0.51
C SER A 267 -17.47 14.06 -1.75
N GLY A 268 -16.82 12.95 -2.12
CA GLY A 268 -15.84 12.88 -3.21
C GLY A 268 -14.44 13.37 -2.83
N LYS A 269 -14.19 13.59 -1.54
CA LYS A 269 -12.92 14.06 -1.01
C LYS A 269 -11.97 12.91 -0.74
N VAL A 270 -10.71 13.11 -1.08
CA VAL A 270 -9.59 12.21 -0.80
C VAL A 270 -8.59 12.93 0.10
N ILE A 271 -7.97 12.23 1.02
CA ILE A 271 -6.89 12.79 1.83
C ILE A 271 -5.56 12.14 1.46
N ILE A 272 -4.64 12.95 0.95
CA ILE A 272 -3.25 12.57 0.74
C ILE A 272 -2.44 13.06 1.94
N ASP A 273 -1.97 12.15 2.80
CA ASP A 273 -1.16 12.53 3.95
C ASP A 273 0.31 12.14 3.73
N PHE A 274 1.08 13.07 3.23
CA PHE A 274 2.51 12.86 2.97
C PHE A 274 3.34 12.62 4.24
N ASN A 275 2.81 12.90 5.45
CA ASN A 275 3.45 12.49 6.69
C ASN A 275 3.54 10.97 6.82
N LYS A 276 2.74 10.22 6.04
CA LYS A 276 2.78 8.75 5.91
C LYS A 276 3.59 8.27 4.70
N ALA A 277 4.29 9.15 3.98
CA ALA A 277 5.16 8.72 2.89
C ALA A 277 6.36 7.94 3.43
N TYR A 278 6.64 6.76 2.84
CA TYR A 278 7.65 5.83 3.33
C TYR A 278 8.58 5.31 2.24
N SER A 279 9.77 4.92 2.63
CA SER A 279 10.78 4.34 1.74
C SER A 279 10.36 2.93 1.29
N PRO A 280 10.51 2.59 -0.01
CA PRO A 280 10.23 1.25 -0.52
C PRO A 280 11.19 0.21 0.07
N PRO A 281 10.86 -1.09 -0.05
CA PRO A 281 11.72 -2.18 0.44
C PRO A 281 13.16 -2.14 -0.05
N CYS A 282 13.39 -1.68 -1.27
CA CYS A 282 14.74 -1.56 -1.86
C CYS A 282 15.65 -0.52 -1.15
N ALA A 283 15.09 0.29 -0.25
CA ALA A 283 15.88 1.11 0.67
C ALA A 283 16.62 0.29 1.75
N PHE A 284 16.20 -0.96 1.97
CA PHE A 284 16.67 -1.83 3.06
C PHE A 284 17.33 -3.11 2.58
N THR A 285 17.16 -3.49 1.31
CA THR A 285 17.70 -4.72 0.71
C THR A 285 17.90 -4.54 -0.79
N ALA A 286 18.96 -5.14 -1.33
CA ALA A 286 19.24 -5.17 -2.77
C ALA A 286 18.34 -6.19 -3.53
N PHE A 287 17.54 -6.98 -2.84
CA PHE A 287 16.79 -8.11 -3.41
C PHE A 287 15.30 -7.82 -3.63
N ALA A 288 14.88 -6.57 -3.43
CA ALA A 288 13.51 -6.15 -3.72
C ALA A 288 13.33 -5.70 -5.17
N THR A 289 12.12 -5.90 -5.71
CA THR A 289 11.72 -5.53 -7.07
C THR A 289 10.76 -4.34 -7.03
N CYS A 290 11.19 -3.24 -6.41
CA CYS A 290 10.32 -2.10 -6.12
C CYS A 290 9.90 -1.37 -7.39
N PRO A 291 8.61 -1.09 -7.60
CA PRO A 291 8.15 -0.22 -8.67
C PRO A 291 8.64 1.21 -8.49
N LEU A 292 8.85 1.91 -9.60
CA LEU A 292 9.31 3.29 -9.62
C LEU A 292 8.12 4.25 -9.83
N PRO A 293 8.17 5.46 -9.26
CA PRO A 293 7.16 6.48 -9.55
C PRO A 293 7.07 6.74 -11.06
N PRO A 294 5.88 6.65 -11.66
CA PRO A 294 5.71 7.03 -13.05
C PRO A 294 5.94 8.53 -13.23
N GLN A 295 6.30 8.95 -14.44
CA GLN A 295 6.73 10.33 -14.72
C GLN A 295 5.73 11.41 -14.24
N GLN A 296 4.43 11.15 -14.34
CA GLN A 296 3.39 12.08 -13.89
C GLN A 296 3.33 12.23 -12.36
N ASN A 297 3.94 11.32 -11.61
CA ASN A 297 4.04 11.39 -10.15
C ASN A 297 5.36 12.02 -9.67
N HIS A 298 6.13 12.64 -10.57
CA HIS A 298 7.30 13.45 -10.23
C HIS A 298 6.84 14.89 -9.93
N LEU A 299 6.89 15.26 -8.65
CA LEU A 299 6.40 16.54 -8.15
C LEU A 299 7.54 17.57 -8.12
N PRO A 300 7.36 18.74 -8.78
CA PRO A 300 8.41 19.75 -8.90
C PRO A 300 8.45 20.69 -7.69
N PHE A 301 8.40 20.12 -6.48
CA PHE A 301 8.55 20.82 -5.21
C PHE A 301 8.99 19.83 -4.13
N ARG A 302 9.46 20.35 -2.99
CA ARG A 302 9.95 19.55 -1.87
C ARG A 302 8.81 19.12 -0.97
N ILE A 303 8.73 17.83 -0.64
CA ILE A 303 7.80 17.27 0.35
C ILE A 303 8.60 16.89 1.60
N GLU A 304 8.74 17.85 2.51
CA GLU A 304 9.46 17.68 3.78
C GLU A 304 8.56 17.03 4.84
N ALA A 305 8.06 15.83 4.52
CA ALA A 305 7.21 15.00 5.37
C ALA A 305 7.50 13.52 5.15
N GLY A 306 7.14 12.64 6.10
CA GLY A 306 7.33 11.20 6.00
C GLY A 306 8.78 10.75 6.26
N GLU A 307 9.13 9.55 5.77
CA GLU A 307 10.45 8.92 5.98
C GLU A 307 11.55 9.65 5.25
N LYS A 308 12.68 9.83 5.92
CA LYS A 308 13.97 10.21 5.33
C LYS A 308 14.70 8.99 4.79
N LYS A 309 15.76 9.25 4.04
CA LYS A 309 16.66 8.22 3.54
C LYS A 309 17.23 7.40 4.71
N TYR A 310 17.13 6.08 4.61
CA TYR A 310 17.74 5.19 5.60
C TYR A 310 19.24 5.38 5.64
N ALA A 311 19.78 5.63 6.83
CA ALA A 311 21.21 5.90 7.05
C ALA A 311 22.01 4.64 7.43
N GLY A 312 21.35 3.48 7.58
CA GLY A 312 21.99 2.21 7.93
C GLY A 312 22.65 1.53 6.71
N VAL A 313 23.40 0.47 7.02
CA VAL A 313 24.03 -0.36 5.99
C VAL A 313 23.00 -1.34 5.44
N VAL A 314 22.93 -1.45 4.13
CA VAL A 314 22.18 -2.50 3.42
C VAL A 314 23.16 -3.66 3.17
N HIS A 315 22.87 -4.82 3.73
CA HIS A 315 23.71 -6.02 3.64
C HIS A 315 23.21 -7.00 2.58
#